data_008b191bafd12972bdc15b06d9bae392
#
_entry.id   008b191bafd12972bdc15b06d9bae392
#
_cell.length_a   1.000
_cell.length_b   1.000
_cell.length_c   1.000
_cell.angle_alpha   90.00
_cell.angle_beta   90.00
_cell.angle_gamma   90.00
#
_symmetry.space_group_name_H-M   'P 1'
#
loop_
_entity.id
_entity.type
_entity.pdbx_description
1 polymer ?
#
loop_
_entity_poly.entity_id
_entity_poly.type
_entity_poly.pdbx_seq_one_letter_code
_entity_poly.pdbx_strand_id
1 'polypeptide(L)'
;MKNFTSFADAGDYKALLQQALEIKSNPYGYQHIGRNKTVGLIFFNPSLRTRLSSVKAAYNLGAQAWVLNAGADSWTLEMADGAVMNGGTQEHIKDAIAVMSQYCDVLGVRTFPTLKDKAEDYGEVVFNKILQYATVPVISLESATLHPLQSFADLITVAETKQKERVKVVLTWAPHVRALPQCVPNSFCDWFSEIDWVDFVITHPEGYELDPKFTKGARIEYDQKKALEGADYVQAKNWSSYRDYGQVLQNDPAWMLTPEHMALTDSAKFLHCLPVRRNVEVSDAVLDAPGSLIIQEAGNRTISMQTVLHELLK
;
A
#
# COMPACT_ATOMS: atom_id res chain seq x y z
N MET A 1 8.60 7.42 -15.89
CA MET A 1 8.47 6.28 -14.93
C MET A 1 8.70 4.98 -15.68
N LYS A 2 9.46 4.01 -15.10
CA LYS A 2 9.67 2.69 -15.74
C LYS A 2 8.81 1.62 -15.03
N ASN A 3 8.77 1.65 -13.74
CA ASN A 3 7.95 0.80 -12.86
C ASN A 3 7.39 1.67 -11.75
N PHE A 4 6.48 1.12 -10.91
CA PHE A 4 6.02 1.77 -9.69
C PHE A 4 5.97 0.76 -8.55
N THR A 5 7.04 0.73 -7.74
CA THR A 5 7.27 -0.29 -6.72
C THR A 5 7.56 0.29 -5.33
N SER A 6 7.98 1.57 -5.27
CA SER A 6 8.33 2.29 -4.03
C SER A 6 8.16 3.80 -4.22
N PHE A 7 8.41 4.60 -3.19
CA PHE A 7 8.45 6.07 -3.28
C PHE A 7 9.49 6.56 -4.31
N ALA A 8 10.64 5.88 -4.42
CA ALA A 8 11.69 6.28 -5.35
C ALA A 8 11.22 6.32 -6.82
N ASP A 9 10.25 5.48 -7.19
CA ASP A 9 9.69 5.44 -8.54
C ASP A 9 8.76 6.63 -8.84
N ALA A 10 8.30 7.35 -7.81
CA ALA A 10 7.46 8.54 -7.99
C ALA A 10 8.22 9.69 -8.65
N GLY A 11 9.56 9.70 -8.55
CA GLY A 11 10.38 10.78 -9.10
C GLY A 11 10.07 12.11 -8.43
N ASP A 12 9.57 13.09 -9.19
CA ASP A 12 9.02 14.31 -8.61
C ASP A 12 7.62 14.03 -8.03
N TYR A 13 7.56 13.69 -6.74
CA TYR A 13 6.30 13.39 -6.08
C TYR A 13 5.31 14.56 -6.08
N LYS A 14 5.79 15.82 -6.14
CA LYS A 14 4.93 17.01 -6.17
C LYS A 14 4.20 17.10 -7.51
N ALA A 15 4.92 16.87 -8.60
CA ALA A 15 4.31 16.79 -9.93
C ALA A 15 3.33 15.60 -10.03
N LEU A 16 3.69 14.44 -9.48
CA LEU A 16 2.82 13.27 -9.47
C LEU A 16 1.55 13.52 -8.64
N LEU A 17 1.68 14.16 -7.48
CA LEU A 17 0.55 14.55 -6.63
C LEU A 17 -0.36 15.56 -7.31
N GLN A 18 0.20 16.56 -7.96
CA GLN A 18 -0.57 17.54 -8.74
C GLN A 18 -1.36 16.86 -9.85
N GLN A 19 -0.72 15.95 -10.60
CA GLN A 19 -1.40 15.14 -11.63
C GLN A 19 -2.55 14.31 -11.05
N ALA A 20 -2.37 13.74 -9.84
CA ALA A 20 -3.43 12.97 -9.17
C ALA A 20 -4.64 13.84 -8.84
N LEU A 21 -4.44 15.06 -8.34
CA LEU A 21 -5.52 16.01 -8.05
C LEU A 21 -6.24 16.47 -9.32
N GLU A 22 -5.52 16.68 -10.42
CA GLU A 22 -6.10 16.98 -11.72
C GLU A 22 -6.94 15.81 -12.26
N ILE A 23 -6.41 14.58 -12.23
CA ILE A 23 -7.14 13.37 -12.61
C ILE A 23 -8.39 13.22 -11.74
N LYS A 24 -8.29 13.46 -10.44
CA LYS A 24 -9.43 13.37 -9.53
C LYS A 24 -10.54 14.35 -9.88
N SER A 25 -10.19 15.58 -10.32
CA SER A 25 -11.16 16.59 -10.72
C SER A 25 -11.90 16.23 -12.03
N ASN A 26 -11.25 15.45 -12.91
CA ASN A 26 -11.84 14.98 -14.17
C ASN A 26 -11.36 13.54 -14.50
N PRO A 27 -11.90 12.52 -13.82
CA PRO A 27 -11.40 11.15 -13.92
C PRO A 27 -11.47 10.53 -15.32
N TYR A 28 -12.32 11.05 -16.19
CA TYR A 28 -12.49 10.56 -17.57
C TYR A 28 -11.79 11.44 -18.62
N GLY A 29 -11.13 12.51 -18.20
CA GLY A 29 -10.47 13.48 -19.14
C GLY A 29 -9.32 12.88 -19.94
N TYR A 30 -8.77 11.76 -19.49
CA TYR A 30 -7.59 11.12 -20.05
C TYR A 30 -7.87 9.76 -20.73
N GLN A 31 -9.13 9.50 -21.14
CA GLN A 31 -9.51 8.20 -21.75
C GLN A 31 -8.72 7.86 -23.03
N HIS A 32 -8.19 8.85 -23.71
CA HIS A 32 -7.36 8.64 -24.90
C HIS A 32 -6.04 7.93 -24.60
N ILE A 33 -5.51 8.03 -23.38
CA ILE A 33 -4.24 7.40 -22.94
C ILE A 33 -4.35 5.89 -22.92
N GLY A 34 -5.47 5.35 -22.42
CA GLY A 34 -5.70 3.91 -22.34
C GLY A 34 -6.32 3.30 -23.58
N ARG A 35 -6.60 4.08 -24.61
CA ARG A 35 -7.23 3.56 -25.84
C ARG A 35 -6.36 2.48 -26.48
N ASN A 36 -6.95 1.30 -26.72
CA ASN A 36 -6.28 0.10 -27.25
C ASN A 36 -5.16 -0.44 -26.33
N LYS A 37 -5.19 -0.09 -25.03
CA LYS A 37 -4.25 -0.56 -24.02
C LYS A 37 -4.93 -1.57 -23.11
N THR A 38 -4.14 -2.50 -22.60
CA THR A 38 -4.58 -3.53 -21.65
C THR A 38 -3.72 -3.50 -20.40
N VAL A 39 -4.35 -3.53 -19.23
CA VAL A 39 -3.71 -3.65 -17.93
C VAL A 39 -3.88 -5.06 -17.41
N GLY A 40 -2.80 -5.78 -17.20
CA GLY A 40 -2.81 -7.10 -16.56
C GLY A 40 -2.72 -6.95 -15.05
N LEU A 41 -3.55 -7.68 -14.30
CA LEU A 41 -3.59 -7.65 -12.84
C LEU A 41 -3.47 -9.07 -12.28
N ILE A 42 -2.33 -9.40 -11.66
CA ILE A 42 -2.04 -10.72 -11.08
C ILE A 42 -2.11 -10.64 -9.56
N PHE A 43 -2.86 -11.55 -8.97
CA PHE A 43 -3.03 -11.68 -7.52
C PHE A 43 -2.56 -13.06 -7.05
N PHE A 44 -1.49 -13.10 -6.26
CA PHE A 44 -1.08 -14.32 -5.54
C PHE A 44 -1.85 -14.48 -4.22
N ASN A 45 -2.58 -13.45 -3.78
CA ASN A 45 -3.39 -13.45 -2.57
C ASN A 45 -4.71 -12.71 -2.80
N PRO A 46 -5.78 -13.09 -2.13
CA PRO A 46 -7.08 -12.41 -2.25
C PRO A 46 -7.01 -10.92 -1.93
N SER A 47 -7.73 -10.11 -2.68
CA SER A 47 -7.90 -8.69 -2.41
C SER A 47 -9.24 -8.20 -2.94
N LEU A 48 -9.95 -7.40 -2.13
CA LEU A 48 -11.19 -6.76 -2.54
C LEU A 48 -10.91 -5.38 -3.17
N ARG A 49 -10.37 -4.46 -2.36
CA ARG A 49 -10.21 -3.04 -2.75
C ARG A 49 -9.19 -2.85 -3.85
N THR A 50 -8.01 -3.48 -3.74
CA THR A 50 -6.96 -3.36 -4.76
C THR A 50 -7.46 -3.83 -6.12
N ARG A 51 -8.19 -4.96 -6.16
CA ARG A 51 -8.78 -5.47 -7.40
C ARG A 51 -9.74 -4.48 -8.01
N LEU A 52 -10.75 -4.04 -7.25
CA LEU A 52 -11.82 -3.18 -7.76
C LEU A 52 -11.30 -1.79 -8.15
N SER A 53 -10.42 -1.19 -7.33
CA SER A 53 -9.85 0.15 -7.61
C SER A 53 -8.94 0.13 -8.84
N SER A 54 -8.14 -0.94 -9.04
CA SER A 54 -7.25 -1.03 -10.19
C SER A 54 -8.00 -1.24 -11.50
N VAL A 55 -9.03 -2.09 -11.51
CA VAL A 55 -9.91 -2.26 -12.67
C VAL A 55 -10.64 -0.95 -12.98
N LYS A 56 -11.17 -0.26 -11.95
CA LYS A 56 -11.85 1.02 -12.15
C LYS A 56 -10.88 2.09 -12.70
N ALA A 57 -9.64 2.12 -12.23
CA ALA A 57 -8.62 3.05 -12.71
C ALA A 57 -8.30 2.84 -14.20
N ALA A 58 -8.11 1.58 -14.63
CA ALA A 58 -7.92 1.23 -16.04
C ALA A 58 -9.11 1.70 -16.90
N TYR A 59 -10.33 1.40 -16.46
CA TYR A 59 -11.56 1.83 -17.14
C TYR A 59 -11.66 3.36 -17.27
N ASN A 60 -11.33 4.11 -16.22
CA ASN A 60 -11.37 5.57 -16.25
C ASN A 60 -10.43 6.16 -17.30
N LEU A 61 -9.30 5.49 -17.58
CA LEU A 61 -8.35 5.88 -18.63
C LEU A 61 -8.71 5.38 -20.02
N GLY A 62 -9.81 4.61 -20.17
CA GLY A 62 -10.20 4.01 -21.43
C GLY A 62 -9.45 2.72 -21.79
N ALA A 63 -8.69 2.15 -20.84
CA ALA A 63 -8.00 0.88 -21.00
C ALA A 63 -8.91 -0.31 -20.64
N GLN A 64 -8.60 -1.46 -21.22
CA GLN A 64 -9.13 -2.74 -20.76
C GLN A 64 -8.31 -3.29 -19.60
N ALA A 65 -8.87 -4.19 -18.81
CA ALA A 65 -8.13 -4.89 -17.77
C ALA A 65 -8.55 -6.36 -17.71
N TRP A 66 -7.57 -7.24 -17.55
CA TRP A 66 -7.82 -8.62 -17.13
C TRP A 66 -7.26 -8.85 -15.73
N VAL A 67 -7.89 -9.77 -14.99
CA VAL A 67 -7.51 -10.11 -13.61
C VAL A 67 -7.32 -11.61 -13.51
N LEU A 68 -6.16 -12.02 -12.97
CA LEU A 68 -5.80 -13.42 -12.75
C LEU A 68 -5.46 -13.66 -11.27
N ASN A 69 -6.06 -14.69 -10.68
CA ASN A 69 -5.64 -15.21 -9.37
C ASN A 69 -4.68 -16.38 -9.61
N ALA A 70 -3.40 -16.18 -9.34
CA ALA A 70 -2.39 -17.22 -9.49
C ALA A 70 -2.73 -18.44 -8.62
N GLY A 71 -2.70 -19.63 -9.21
CA GLY A 71 -3.04 -20.88 -8.54
C GLY A 71 -4.54 -21.15 -8.33
N ALA A 72 -5.43 -20.18 -8.56
CA ALA A 72 -6.88 -20.38 -8.47
C ALA A 72 -7.56 -20.33 -9.83
N ASP A 73 -7.21 -19.36 -10.67
CA ASP A 73 -7.75 -19.21 -12.02
C ASP A 73 -6.82 -19.87 -13.07
N SER A 74 -5.65 -20.34 -12.64
CA SER A 74 -4.62 -20.98 -13.47
C SER A 74 -3.91 -22.05 -12.65
N TRP A 75 -2.96 -22.71 -13.29
CA TRP A 75 -2.10 -23.71 -12.64
C TRP A 75 -1.08 -23.07 -11.68
N THR A 76 -0.47 -23.93 -10.85
CA THR A 76 0.59 -23.53 -9.93
C THR A 76 1.90 -23.29 -10.68
N LEU A 77 2.52 -22.15 -10.43
CA LEU A 77 3.79 -21.76 -11.02
C LEU A 77 4.98 -22.33 -10.22
N GLU A 78 6.02 -22.77 -10.94
CA GLU A 78 7.31 -23.11 -10.38
C GLU A 78 8.15 -21.83 -10.17
N MET A 79 8.65 -21.66 -8.95
CA MET A 79 9.42 -20.47 -8.56
C MET A 79 10.94 -20.72 -8.51
N ALA A 80 11.38 -21.98 -8.41
CA ALA A 80 12.79 -22.30 -8.19
C ALA A 80 13.59 -22.30 -9.50
N ASP A 81 14.69 -21.54 -9.54
CA ASP A 81 15.57 -21.53 -10.70
C ASP A 81 16.27 -22.88 -10.85
N GLY A 82 16.32 -23.39 -12.08
CA GLY A 82 16.91 -24.70 -12.40
C GLY A 82 16.09 -25.90 -11.95
N ALA A 83 14.82 -25.69 -11.54
CA ALA A 83 13.95 -26.79 -11.16
C ALA A 83 13.76 -27.82 -12.29
N VAL A 84 13.80 -29.10 -11.92
CA VAL A 84 13.38 -30.19 -12.80
C VAL A 84 11.88 -30.35 -12.63
N MET A 85 11.10 -29.86 -13.60
CA MET A 85 9.64 -29.76 -13.52
C MET A 85 8.95 -31.13 -13.76
N ASN A 86 9.27 -32.13 -12.92
CA ASN A 86 8.67 -33.46 -12.92
C ASN A 86 7.67 -33.67 -11.78
N GLY A 87 7.29 -32.59 -11.06
CA GLY A 87 6.37 -32.57 -9.93
C GLY A 87 4.99 -32.00 -10.27
N GLY A 88 4.39 -31.30 -9.31
CA GLY A 88 3.01 -30.77 -9.40
C GLY A 88 2.86 -29.40 -10.04
N THR A 89 3.94 -28.70 -10.35
CA THR A 89 3.94 -27.39 -11.03
C THR A 89 3.91 -27.57 -12.54
N GLN A 90 3.09 -26.78 -13.24
CA GLN A 90 2.89 -26.95 -14.70
C GLN A 90 3.70 -25.96 -15.55
N GLU A 91 4.04 -24.80 -15.00
CA GLU A 91 4.75 -23.75 -15.74
C GLU A 91 5.74 -23.01 -14.85
N HIS A 92 6.90 -22.66 -15.37
CA HIS A 92 7.88 -21.88 -14.65
C HIS A 92 7.52 -20.37 -14.71
N ILE A 93 7.71 -19.65 -13.60
CA ILE A 93 7.41 -18.21 -13.52
C ILE A 93 8.09 -17.38 -14.61
N LYS A 94 9.27 -17.79 -15.05
CA LYS A 94 10.02 -17.15 -16.14
C LYS A 94 9.22 -17.13 -17.46
N ASP A 95 8.60 -18.26 -17.80
CA ASP A 95 7.83 -18.38 -19.02
C ASP A 95 6.46 -17.70 -18.86
N ALA A 96 5.79 -17.95 -17.74
CA ALA A 96 4.48 -17.37 -17.44
C ALA A 96 4.50 -15.83 -17.50
N ILE A 97 5.47 -15.18 -16.83
CA ILE A 97 5.53 -13.70 -16.81
C ILE A 97 5.89 -13.13 -18.18
N ALA A 98 6.81 -13.76 -18.90
CA ALA A 98 7.17 -13.33 -20.25
C ALA A 98 5.97 -13.43 -21.21
N VAL A 99 5.18 -14.50 -21.12
CA VAL A 99 3.96 -14.70 -21.92
C VAL A 99 2.87 -13.71 -21.51
N MET A 100 2.58 -13.55 -20.22
CA MET A 100 1.57 -12.60 -19.74
C MET A 100 1.89 -11.15 -20.13
N SER A 101 3.19 -10.80 -20.23
CA SER A 101 3.64 -9.51 -20.74
C SER A 101 3.28 -9.26 -22.21
N GLN A 102 3.00 -10.31 -23.01
CA GLN A 102 2.52 -10.14 -24.39
C GLN A 102 1.01 -9.81 -24.45
N TYR A 103 0.30 -9.98 -23.35
CA TYR A 103 -1.14 -9.78 -23.27
C TYR A 103 -1.55 -8.50 -22.53
N CYS A 104 -0.57 -7.65 -22.19
CA CYS A 104 -0.83 -6.35 -21.57
C CYS A 104 0.27 -5.33 -21.89
N ASP A 105 -0.04 -4.06 -21.66
CA ASP A 105 0.90 -2.95 -21.79
C ASP A 105 1.53 -2.56 -20.45
N VAL A 106 0.87 -2.91 -19.34
CA VAL A 106 1.33 -2.73 -17.95
C VAL A 106 0.87 -3.91 -17.11
N LEU A 107 1.72 -4.39 -16.22
CA LEU A 107 1.45 -5.52 -15.34
C LEU A 107 1.38 -5.05 -13.87
N GLY A 108 0.22 -5.09 -13.26
CA GLY A 108 0.04 -4.91 -11.82
C GLY A 108 0.14 -6.24 -11.08
N VAL A 109 0.96 -6.31 -10.05
CA VAL A 109 1.21 -7.56 -9.33
C VAL A 109 1.04 -7.39 -7.83
N ARG A 110 0.28 -8.28 -7.22
CA ARG A 110 0.15 -8.42 -5.77
C ARG A 110 0.80 -9.72 -5.32
N THR A 111 1.92 -9.61 -4.64
CA THR A 111 2.50 -10.65 -3.80
C THR A 111 2.24 -10.32 -2.34
N PHE A 112 2.43 -11.25 -1.41
CA PHE A 112 2.13 -11.02 0.00
C PHE A 112 3.10 -11.86 0.84
N PRO A 113 3.61 -11.34 1.96
CA PRO A 113 4.57 -12.09 2.75
C PRO A 113 3.94 -13.33 3.39
N THR A 114 4.77 -14.33 3.59
CA THR A 114 4.37 -15.55 4.31
C THR A 114 4.35 -15.36 5.82
N LEU A 115 5.11 -14.38 6.33
CA LEU A 115 5.43 -14.14 7.74
C LEU A 115 6.13 -15.32 8.42
N LYS A 116 6.80 -16.18 7.63
CA LYS A 116 7.54 -17.36 8.12
C LYS A 116 9.03 -17.21 7.98
N ASP A 117 9.48 -16.72 6.84
CA ASP A 117 10.88 -16.49 6.53
C ASP A 117 11.11 -15.01 6.22
N LYS A 118 11.79 -14.32 7.16
CA LYS A 118 12.11 -12.91 7.02
C LYS A 118 13.02 -12.61 5.83
N ALA A 119 13.99 -13.50 5.57
CA ALA A 119 14.95 -13.28 4.49
C ALA A 119 14.28 -13.42 3.12
N GLU A 120 13.37 -14.39 2.98
CA GLU A 120 12.59 -14.58 1.76
C GLU A 120 11.63 -13.40 1.53
N ASP A 121 10.85 -13.04 2.54
CA ASP A 121 9.85 -11.98 2.45
C ASP A 121 10.51 -10.59 2.22
N TYR A 122 11.55 -10.24 2.99
CA TYR A 122 12.27 -8.97 2.83
C TYR A 122 13.24 -8.95 1.63
N GLY A 123 13.61 -10.13 1.13
CA GLY A 123 14.28 -10.30 -0.16
C GLY A 123 13.37 -10.11 -1.36
N GLU A 124 12.05 -9.99 -1.15
CA GLU A 124 11.03 -9.83 -2.21
C GLU A 124 11.19 -10.86 -3.33
N VAL A 125 11.50 -12.13 -2.97
CA VAL A 125 11.96 -13.15 -3.92
C VAL A 125 10.99 -13.33 -5.08
N VAL A 126 9.69 -13.47 -4.82
CA VAL A 126 8.68 -13.65 -5.87
C VAL A 126 8.53 -12.39 -6.71
N PHE A 127 8.46 -11.22 -6.07
CA PHE A 127 8.28 -9.95 -6.76
C PHE A 127 9.47 -9.60 -7.65
N ASN A 128 10.70 -9.84 -7.17
CA ASN A 128 11.91 -9.62 -7.95
C ASN A 128 12.01 -10.53 -9.18
N LYS A 129 11.54 -11.79 -9.10
CA LYS A 129 11.45 -12.67 -10.28
C LYS A 129 10.48 -12.11 -11.31
N ILE A 130 9.36 -11.56 -10.87
CA ILE A 130 8.41 -10.93 -11.80
C ILE A 130 9.04 -9.70 -12.47
N LEU A 131 9.71 -8.84 -11.71
CA LEU A 131 10.45 -7.69 -12.26
C LEU A 131 11.53 -8.12 -13.27
N GLN A 132 12.20 -9.24 -13.01
CA GLN A 132 13.25 -9.77 -13.86
C GLN A 132 12.72 -10.27 -15.23
N TYR A 133 11.54 -10.89 -15.24
CA TYR A 133 11.00 -11.56 -16.41
C TYR A 133 9.92 -10.77 -17.15
N ALA A 134 9.37 -9.72 -16.53
CA ALA A 134 8.42 -8.84 -17.20
C ALA A 134 9.10 -8.02 -18.31
N THR A 135 8.45 -7.94 -19.46
CA THR A 135 8.90 -7.12 -20.61
C THR A 135 8.10 -5.84 -20.75
N VAL A 136 7.13 -5.61 -19.88
CA VAL A 136 6.31 -4.40 -19.75
C VAL A 136 6.52 -3.75 -18.36
N PRO A 137 6.16 -2.48 -18.19
CA PRO A 137 6.20 -1.83 -16.87
C PRO A 137 5.44 -2.62 -15.81
N VAL A 138 5.98 -2.68 -14.59
CA VAL A 138 5.36 -3.36 -13.44
C VAL A 138 4.93 -2.36 -12.37
N ILE A 139 3.72 -2.56 -11.86
CA ILE A 139 3.17 -1.84 -10.70
C ILE A 139 3.06 -2.81 -9.52
N SER A 140 3.65 -2.47 -8.38
CA SER A 140 3.37 -3.17 -7.14
C SER A 140 1.97 -2.80 -6.64
N LEU A 141 1.06 -3.75 -6.68
CA LEU A 141 -0.27 -3.63 -6.07
C LEU A 141 -0.22 -3.82 -4.56
N GLU A 142 0.72 -4.55 -4.06
CA GLU A 142 1.23 -4.80 -2.72
C GLU A 142 2.28 -5.90 -2.81
N SER A 143 3.42 -5.71 -2.17
CA SER A 143 4.47 -6.72 -2.08
C SER A 143 4.68 -7.18 -0.63
N ALA A 144 5.68 -7.99 -0.38
CA ALA A 144 5.98 -8.44 0.97
C ALA A 144 6.37 -7.29 1.91
N THR A 145 7.02 -6.25 1.38
CA THR A 145 7.54 -5.15 2.19
C THR A 145 6.88 -3.79 1.96
N LEU A 146 6.21 -3.56 0.81
CA LEU A 146 5.66 -2.25 0.43
C LEU A 146 4.25 -2.34 -0.19
N HIS A 147 3.49 -1.25 -0.03
CA HIS A 147 2.21 -1.02 -0.72
C HIS A 147 2.13 0.42 -1.28
N PRO A 148 2.95 0.77 -2.30
CA PRO A 148 3.15 2.15 -2.74
C PRO A 148 1.87 2.85 -3.19
N LEU A 149 0.96 2.14 -3.87
CA LEU A 149 -0.34 2.69 -4.29
C LEU A 149 -1.23 3.08 -3.09
N GLN A 150 -1.12 2.37 -1.95
CA GLN A 150 -1.84 2.77 -0.74
C GLN A 150 -1.27 4.05 -0.19
N SER A 151 0.05 4.13 0.02
CA SER A 151 0.68 5.31 0.59
C SER A 151 0.53 6.54 -0.30
N PHE A 152 0.49 6.35 -1.62
CA PHE A 152 0.14 7.44 -2.52
C PHE A 152 -1.33 7.88 -2.39
N ALA A 153 -2.26 6.95 -2.17
CA ALA A 153 -3.66 7.30 -1.89
C ALA A 153 -3.80 8.03 -0.54
N ASP A 154 -3.03 7.63 0.47
CA ASP A 154 -2.95 8.30 1.76
C ASP A 154 -2.44 9.74 1.59
N LEU A 155 -1.35 9.93 0.83
CA LEU A 155 -0.79 11.25 0.54
C LEU A 155 -1.78 12.15 -0.23
N ILE A 156 -2.49 11.61 -1.23
CA ILE A 156 -3.56 12.33 -1.94
C ILE A 156 -4.63 12.79 -0.95
N THR A 157 -5.04 11.90 -0.02
CA THR A 157 -6.08 12.19 0.97
C THR A 157 -5.65 13.30 1.93
N VAL A 158 -4.41 13.25 2.42
CA VAL A 158 -3.85 14.30 3.28
C VAL A 158 -3.74 15.62 2.50
N ALA A 159 -3.19 15.60 1.29
CA ALA A 159 -2.97 16.79 0.49
C ALA A 159 -4.25 17.55 0.14
N GLU A 160 -5.33 16.83 -0.20
CA GLU A 160 -6.61 17.45 -0.57
C GLU A 160 -7.43 17.95 0.62
N THR A 161 -7.10 17.51 1.84
CA THR A 161 -7.88 17.85 3.06
C THR A 161 -7.11 18.68 4.06
N LYS A 162 -5.79 18.89 3.87
CA LYS A 162 -4.99 19.71 4.78
C LYS A 162 -5.37 21.19 4.71
N GLN A 163 -5.39 21.82 5.89
CA GLN A 163 -5.71 23.24 6.04
C GLN A 163 -4.50 24.08 6.43
N LYS A 164 -3.38 23.44 6.76
CA LYS A 164 -2.12 24.11 7.12
C LYS A 164 -1.06 23.84 6.05
N GLU A 165 -0.09 24.74 5.95
CA GLU A 165 1.06 24.52 5.06
C GLU A 165 1.86 23.29 5.48
N ARG A 166 2.11 23.13 6.79
CA ARG A 166 2.76 21.99 7.39
C ARG A 166 1.82 21.29 8.35
N VAL A 167 1.76 19.95 8.28
CA VAL A 167 0.86 19.12 9.11
C VAL A 167 1.64 18.05 9.86
N LYS A 168 1.20 17.75 11.08
CA LYS A 168 1.70 16.63 11.87
C LYS A 168 0.90 15.38 11.53
N VAL A 169 1.59 14.35 11.04
CA VAL A 169 1.01 13.05 10.70
C VAL A 169 1.56 11.98 11.64
N VAL A 170 0.69 11.23 12.29
CA VAL A 170 1.05 10.17 13.22
C VAL A 170 0.63 8.82 12.65
N LEU A 171 1.60 7.91 12.47
CA LEU A 171 1.34 6.50 12.26
C LEU A 171 1.33 5.81 13.62
N THR A 172 0.18 5.28 14.04
CA THR A 172 0.06 4.54 15.31
C THR A 172 -0.17 3.06 15.08
N TRP A 173 0.59 2.22 15.81
CA TRP A 173 0.26 0.82 15.94
C TRP A 173 -1.09 0.65 16.64
N ALA A 174 -1.82 -0.40 16.28
CA ALA A 174 -3.08 -0.78 16.90
C ALA A 174 -3.13 -2.30 17.12
N PRO A 175 -3.85 -2.81 18.17
CA PRO A 175 -3.95 -4.24 18.44
C PRO A 175 -4.68 -5.00 17.33
N HIS A 176 -4.36 -6.27 17.15
CA HIS A 176 -5.04 -7.13 16.19
C HIS A 176 -4.98 -8.60 16.62
N VAL A 177 -6.00 -9.39 16.25
CA VAL A 177 -6.15 -10.80 16.62
C VAL A 177 -5.18 -11.76 15.91
N ARG A 178 -4.45 -11.28 14.90
CA ARG A 178 -3.47 -12.05 14.11
C ARG A 178 -2.25 -11.20 13.82
N ALA A 179 -1.13 -11.86 13.57
CA ALA A 179 0.04 -11.21 12.99
C ALA A 179 -0.31 -10.66 11.59
N LEU A 180 -0.01 -9.39 11.36
CA LEU A 180 -0.14 -8.74 10.05
C LEU A 180 1.25 -8.34 9.55
N PRO A 181 1.43 -8.27 8.21
CA PRO A 181 2.70 -7.87 7.63
C PRO A 181 3.00 -6.38 7.85
N GLN A 182 4.29 -6.04 7.69
CA GLN A 182 4.79 -4.67 7.80
C GLN A 182 4.64 -3.87 6.50
N CYS A 183 4.16 -4.44 5.39
CA CYS A 183 4.19 -3.79 4.07
C CYS A 183 3.45 -2.44 4.02
N VAL A 184 2.29 -2.31 4.67
CA VAL A 184 1.55 -1.04 4.72
C VAL A 184 2.25 0.01 5.57
N PRO A 185 2.60 -0.26 6.86
CA PRO A 185 3.32 0.74 7.66
C PRO A 185 4.73 1.05 7.11
N ASN A 186 5.47 0.08 6.56
CA ASN A 186 6.72 0.34 5.88
C ASN A 186 6.54 1.32 4.71
N SER A 187 5.53 1.09 3.89
CA SER A 187 5.24 1.94 2.73
C SER A 187 4.79 3.33 3.18
N PHE A 188 3.98 3.43 4.23
CA PHE A 188 3.58 4.71 4.81
C PHE A 188 4.82 5.50 5.28
N CYS A 189 5.73 4.84 6.00
CA CYS A 189 7.00 5.43 6.42
C CYS A 189 7.86 5.85 5.22
N ASP A 190 8.02 4.97 4.22
CA ASP A 190 8.81 5.23 3.00
C ASP A 190 8.36 6.51 2.27
N TRP A 191 7.06 6.79 2.28
CA TRP A 191 6.46 7.98 1.68
C TRP A 191 6.50 9.19 2.62
N PHE A 192 5.92 9.11 3.80
CA PHE A 192 5.70 10.26 4.69
C PHE A 192 6.97 10.82 5.31
N SER A 193 8.05 10.04 5.36
CA SER A 193 9.38 10.54 5.77
C SER A 193 10.03 11.47 4.72
N GLU A 194 9.58 11.42 3.47
CA GLU A 194 10.14 12.21 2.35
C GLU A 194 9.31 13.46 2.00
N ILE A 195 8.15 13.63 2.64
CA ILE A 195 7.25 14.75 2.32
C ILE A 195 7.66 15.98 3.14
N ASP A 196 8.15 17.00 2.48
CA ASP A 196 8.76 18.18 3.09
C ASP A 196 7.81 19.05 3.94
N TRP A 197 6.51 18.96 3.71
CA TRP A 197 5.49 19.67 4.47
C TRP A 197 4.82 18.81 5.57
N VAL A 198 5.36 17.62 5.85
CA VAL A 198 4.88 16.73 6.93
C VAL A 198 5.87 16.72 8.10
N ASP A 199 5.36 16.82 9.32
CA ASP A 199 6.02 16.43 10.57
C ASP A 199 5.57 15.00 10.91
N PHE A 200 6.39 14.02 10.56
CA PHE A 200 6.03 12.61 10.65
C PHE A 200 6.49 11.98 11.97
N VAL A 201 5.58 11.29 12.65
CA VAL A 201 5.83 10.57 13.91
C VAL A 201 5.29 9.16 13.81
N ILE A 202 6.08 8.20 14.27
CA ILE A 202 5.67 6.79 14.40
C ILE A 202 5.49 6.50 15.89
N THR A 203 4.40 5.83 16.26
CA THR A 203 4.20 5.36 17.63
C THR A 203 3.76 3.90 17.65
N HIS A 204 4.42 3.13 18.49
CA HIS A 204 4.19 1.70 18.67
C HIS A 204 4.74 1.22 20.01
N PRO A 205 4.30 0.08 20.54
CA PRO A 205 4.93 -0.56 21.70
C PRO A 205 6.37 -0.99 21.39
N GLU A 206 7.20 -1.08 22.42
CA GLU A 206 8.55 -1.67 22.30
C GLU A 206 8.50 -3.06 21.65
N GLY A 207 9.43 -3.34 20.74
CA GLY A 207 9.52 -4.60 19.99
C GLY A 207 8.75 -4.60 18.67
N TYR A 208 8.03 -3.51 18.36
CA TYR A 208 7.33 -3.34 17.08
C TYR A 208 8.01 -2.31 16.17
N GLU A 209 9.30 -2.03 16.40
CA GLU A 209 10.09 -1.20 15.50
C GLU A 209 10.02 -1.77 14.07
N LEU A 210 9.83 -0.89 13.09
CA LEU A 210 9.92 -1.23 11.69
C LEU A 210 11.38 -1.24 11.22
N ASP A 211 11.65 -1.82 10.05
CA ASP A 211 12.99 -1.79 9.46
C ASP A 211 13.44 -0.33 9.23
N PRO A 212 14.62 0.06 9.77
CA PRO A 212 15.18 1.41 9.58
C PRO A 212 15.32 1.85 8.12
N LYS A 213 15.42 0.92 7.20
CA LYS A 213 15.40 1.16 5.75
C LYS A 213 14.18 1.96 5.31
N PHE A 214 13.01 1.70 5.92
CA PHE A 214 11.76 2.35 5.55
C PHE A 214 11.42 3.55 6.44
N THR A 215 11.81 3.53 7.72
CA THR A 215 11.53 4.65 8.63
C THR A 215 12.39 5.87 8.36
N LYS A 216 13.58 5.70 7.72
CA LYS A 216 14.46 6.78 7.25
C LYS A 216 14.77 7.83 8.33
N GLY A 217 14.88 7.41 9.58
CA GLY A 217 15.14 8.31 10.71
C GLY A 217 13.92 9.10 11.20
N ALA A 218 12.70 8.75 10.82
CA ALA A 218 11.49 9.34 11.36
C ALA A 218 11.46 9.23 12.91
N ARG A 219 10.87 10.24 13.55
CA ARG A 219 10.75 10.27 15.00
C ARG A 219 9.86 9.12 15.49
N ILE A 220 10.38 8.33 16.44
CA ILE A 220 9.62 7.29 17.14
C ILE A 220 9.28 7.81 18.54
N GLU A 221 8.02 7.71 18.94
CA GLU A 221 7.52 8.01 20.27
C GLU A 221 6.78 6.78 20.81
N TYR A 222 7.27 6.21 21.89
CA TYR A 222 6.70 4.99 22.50
C TYR A 222 5.46 5.27 23.36
N ASP A 223 5.25 6.51 23.75
CA ASP A 223 4.02 6.96 24.42
C ASP A 223 3.01 7.41 23.35
N GLN A 224 1.99 6.58 23.11
CA GLN A 224 0.96 6.87 22.10
C GLN A 224 0.27 8.22 22.34
N LYS A 225 -0.01 8.56 23.60
CA LYS A 225 -0.69 9.82 23.93
C LYS A 225 0.15 11.03 23.58
N LYS A 226 1.46 10.99 23.92
CA LYS A 226 2.40 12.06 23.54
C LYS A 226 2.58 12.16 22.03
N ALA A 227 2.60 11.02 21.33
CA ALA A 227 2.68 11.03 19.88
C ALA A 227 1.48 11.75 19.25
N LEU A 228 0.28 11.52 19.79
CA LEU A 228 -0.98 12.08 19.29
C LEU A 228 -1.16 13.56 19.59
N GLU A 229 -0.49 14.13 20.62
CA GLU A 229 -0.64 15.55 20.98
C GLU A 229 -0.40 16.46 19.77
N GLY A 230 -1.40 17.27 19.43
CA GLY A 230 -1.33 18.23 18.33
C GLY A 230 -1.24 17.62 16.92
N ALA A 231 -1.56 16.34 16.74
CA ALA A 231 -1.61 15.74 15.43
C ALA A 231 -2.74 16.33 14.57
N ASP A 232 -2.48 16.49 13.26
CA ASP A 232 -3.47 16.89 12.26
C ASP A 232 -4.07 15.66 11.54
N TYR A 233 -3.29 14.57 11.45
CA TYR A 233 -3.71 13.30 10.86
C TYR A 233 -3.21 12.14 11.71
N VAL A 234 -4.05 11.12 11.87
CA VAL A 234 -3.72 9.88 12.55
C VAL A 234 -4.04 8.71 11.64
N GLN A 235 -3.02 7.94 11.27
CA GLN A 235 -3.13 6.67 10.56
C GLN A 235 -2.96 5.53 11.57
N ALA A 236 -4.01 4.74 11.80
CA ALA A 236 -3.91 3.53 12.61
C ALA A 236 -3.63 2.30 11.74
N LYS A 237 -2.73 1.44 12.20
CA LYS A 237 -2.45 0.16 11.52
C LYS A 237 -1.85 -0.84 12.48
N ASN A 238 -2.26 -2.11 12.38
CA ASN A 238 -1.53 -3.20 13.00
C ASN A 238 -0.37 -3.67 12.13
N TRP A 239 0.71 -4.12 12.77
CA TRP A 239 1.79 -4.92 12.19
C TRP A 239 2.43 -5.83 13.24
N SER A 240 2.95 -6.98 12.82
CA SER A 240 3.72 -7.89 13.65
C SER A 240 5.17 -7.41 13.82
N SER A 241 5.88 -7.93 14.82
CA SER A 241 7.28 -7.57 15.05
C SER A 241 8.16 -7.84 13.82
N TYR A 242 9.01 -6.88 13.49
CA TYR A 242 10.06 -7.04 12.48
C TYR A 242 11.27 -7.77 13.05
N ARG A 243 11.63 -7.49 14.33
CA ARG A 243 12.76 -8.15 15.00
C ARG A 243 12.46 -9.62 15.23
N ASP A 244 11.35 -9.91 15.90
CA ASP A 244 10.83 -11.26 16.13
C ASP A 244 9.80 -11.60 15.05
N TYR A 245 10.28 -11.76 13.82
CA TYR A 245 9.52 -11.69 12.59
C TYR A 245 8.22 -12.49 12.61
N GLY A 246 7.13 -11.81 12.30
CA GLY A 246 5.80 -12.40 12.24
C GLY A 246 5.18 -12.72 13.59
N GLN A 247 5.82 -12.37 14.73
CA GLN A 247 5.27 -12.61 16.06
C GLN A 247 4.39 -11.45 16.52
N VAL A 248 3.34 -11.81 17.28
CA VAL A 248 2.54 -10.88 18.06
C VAL A 248 3.12 -10.88 19.48
N LEU A 249 3.87 -9.85 19.85
CA LEU A 249 4.54 -9.76 21.14
C LEU A 249 3.60 -9.33 22.27
N GLN A 250 2.57 -8.54 21.91
CA GLN A 250 1.52 -8.11 22.81
C GLN A 250 0.26 -7.74 22.02
N ASN A 251 -0.86 -7.64 22.72
CA ASN A 251 -2.15 -7.22 22.15
C ASN A 251 -2.94 -6.37 23.16
N ASP A 252 -2.25 -5.41 23.78
CA ASP A 252 -2.83 -4.54 24.81
C ASP A 252 -3.93 -3.64 24.20
N PRO A 253 -5.19 -3.77 24.67
CA PRO A 253 -6.30 -2.96 24.20
C PRO A 253 -6.15 -1.46 24.48
N ALA A 254 -5.22 -1.05 25.35
CA ALA A 254 -4.93 0.36 25.59
C ALA A 254 -4.41 1.09 24.34
N TRP A 255 -3.87 0.35 23.35
CA TRP A 255 -3.44 0.89 22.07
C TRP A 255 -4.57 1.03 21.03
N MET A 256 -5.79 0.56 21.37
CA MET A 256 -6.96 0.79 20.49
C MET A 256 -7.26 2.29 20.42
N LEU A 257 -7.40 2.83 19.21
CA LEU A 257 -7.71 4.25 19.03
C LEU A 257 -9.17 4.53 19.41
N THR A 258 -9.36 5.46 20.36
CA THR A 258 -10.66 5.84 20.94
C THR A 258 -10.91 7.34 20.82
N PRO A 259 -12.13 7.85 21.11
CA PRO A 259 -12.38 9.29 21.15
C PRO A 259 -11.48 10.05 22.13
N GLU A 260 -11.11 9.43 23.26
CA GLU A 260 -10.20 10.04 24.26
C GLU A 260 -8.80 10.24 23.66
N HIS A 261 -8.32 9.31 22.84
CA HIS A 261 -7.07 9.47 22.09
C HIS A 261 -7.18 10.60 21.05
N MET A 262 -8.28 10.64 20.31
CA MET A 262 -8.51 11.68 19.30
C MET A 262 -8.68 13.07 19.91
N ALA A 263 -9.15 13.17 21.16
CA ALA A 263 -9.26 14.45 21.90
C ALA A 263 -7.90 15.08 22.24
N LEU A 264 -6.79 14.32 22.20
CA LEU A 264 -5.42 14.83 22.40
C LEU A 264 -4.85 15.53 21.15
N THR A 265 -5.45 15.30 20.00
CA THR A 265 -5.00 15.81 18.70
C THR A 265 -5.49 17.24 18.44
N ASP A 266 -4.99 17.86 17.38
CA ASP A 266 -5.52 19.14 16.91
C ASP A 266 -6.69 18.92 15.92
N SER A 267 -7.78 18.30 16.43
CA SER A 267 -8.94 17.91 15.61
C SER A 267 -8.55 17.03 14.41
N ALA A 268 -7.65 16.08 14.65
CA ALA A 268 -7.06 15.26 13.58
C ALA A 268 -8.11 14.54 12.73
N LYS A 269 -7.82 14.47 11.44
CA LYS A 269 -8.50 13.55 10.53
C LYS A 269 -7.94 12.13 10.74
N PHE A 270 -8.85 11.15 10.71
CA PHE A 270 -8.52 9.75 10.90
C PHE A 270 -8.41 9.01 9.56
N LEU A 271 -7.36 8.20 9.40
CA LEU A 271 -7.04 7.40 8.23
C LEU A 271 -6.89 5.92 8.60
N HIS A 272 -7.27 5.03 7.72
CA HIS A 272 -7.01 3.59 7.82
C HIS A 272 -7.22 2.91 6.46
N CYS A 273 -6.21 2.19 5.98
CA CYS A 273 -6.21 1.53 4.66
C CYS A 273 -7.29 0.45 4.44
N LEU A 274 -8.00 0.06 5.49
CA LEU A 274 -8.97 -1.04 5.48
C LEU A 274 -8.40 -2.40 4.99
N PRO A 275 -8.92 -3.55 5.47
CA PRO A 275 -10.01 -3.68 6.43
C PRO A 275 -9.56 -3.29 7.83
N VAL A 276 -10.48 -2.80 8.64
CA VAL A 276 -10.28 -2.48 10.06
C VAL A 276 -11.12 -3.42 10.92
N ARG A 277 -10.58 -3.83 12.06
CA ARG A 277 -11.34 -4.54 13.09
C ARG A 277 -11.93 -3.54 14.06
N ARG A 278 -13.21 -3.25 13.88
CA ARG A 278 -13.97 -2.37 14.75
C ARG A 278 -13.92 -2.84 16.19
N ASN A 279 -13.68 -1.90 17.11
CA ASN A 279 -13.59 -2.14 18.56
C ASN A 279 -12.46 -3.12 18.97
N VAL A 280 -11.45 -3.26 18.10
CA VAL A 280 -10.18 -3.93 18.36
C VAL A 280 -9.00 -3.01 17.98
N GLU A 281 -8.91 -2.61 16.71
CA GLU A 281 -7.90 -1.65 16.25
C GLU A 281 -8.34 -0.22 16.55
N VAL A 282 -9.62 0.08 16.29
CA VAL A 282 -10.21 1.41 16.38
C VAL A 282 -11.67 1.26 16.81
N SER A 283 -12.12 2.14 17.71
CA SER A 283 -13.50 2.15 18.15
C SER A 283 -14.48 2.62 17.07
N ASP A 284 -15.72 2.15 17.10
CA ASP A 284 -16.78 2.60 16.21
C ASP A 284 -16.96 4.12 16.24
N ALA A 285 -16.85 4.73 17.43
CA ALA A 285 -17.01 6.17 17.60
C ALA A 285 -15.96 7.00 16.83
N VAL A 286 -14.74 6.47 16.61
CA VAL A 286 -13.71 7.13 15.80
C VAL A 286 -13.95 6.84 14.31
N LEU A 287 -14.27 5.58 13.97
CA LEU A 287 -14.48 5.16 12.58
C LEU A 287 -15.67 5.87 11.92
N ASP A 288 -16.73 6.13 12.69
CA ASP A 288 -17.98 6.72 12.20
C ASP A 288 -18.06 8.24 12.46
N ALA A 289 -16.98 8.84 13.01
CA ALA A 289 -16.92 10.28 13.26
C ALA A 289 -16.80 11.08 11.94
N PRO A 290 -17.26 12.34 11.90
CA PRO A 290 -17.12 13.21 10.75
C PRO A 290 -15.66 13.47 10.32
N GLY A 291 -14.71 13.29 11.25
CA GLY A 291 -13.27 13.39 10.99
C GLY A 291 -12.64 12.14 10.35
N SER A 292 -13.38 11.05 10.21
CA SER A 292 -12.90 9.82 9.59
C SER A 292 -12.90 9.94 8.07
N LEU A 293 -11.73 9.77 7.46
CA LEU A 293 -11.53 9.84 6.01
C LEU A 293 -11.38 8.47 5.35
N ILE A 294 -11.64 7.37 6.06
CA ILE A 294 -11.37 6.00 5.59
C ILE A 294 -12.04 5.66 4.25
N ILE A 295 -13.22 6.20 3.99
CA ILE A 295 -13.93 5.96 2.73
C ILE A 295 -13.35 6.83 1.60
N GLN A 296 -12.97 8.08 1.90
CA GLN A 296 -12.30 8.98 0.96
C GLN A 296 -10.93 8.45 0.57
N GLU A 297 -10.14 8.00 1.55
CA GLU A 297 -8.86 7.32 1.37
C GLU A 297 -9.00 6.07 0.49
N ALA A 298 -9.99 5.22 0.78
CA ALA A 298 -10.29 4.05 -0.06
C ALA A 298 -10.69 4.43 -1.50
N GLY A 299 -11.41 5.53 -1.69
CA GLY A 299 -11.74 6.10 -3.00
C GLY A 299 -10.49 6.58 -3.76
N ASN A 300 -9.55 7.21 -3.06
CA ASN A 300 -8.29 7.70 -3.61
C ASN A 300 -7.36 6.58 -4.11
N ARG A 301 -7.58 5.32 -3.76
CA ARG A 301 -6.87 4.19 -4.37
C ARG A 301 -7.11 4.08 -5.87
N THR A 302 -8.30 4.44 -6.34
CA THR A 302 -8.58 4.51 -7.79
C THR A 302 -7.77 5.62 -8.44
N ILE A 303 -7.69 6.78 -7.80
CA ILE A 303 -6.93 7.93 -8.32
C ILE A 303 -5.43 7.63 -8.32
N SER A 304 -4.90 7.06 -7.22
CA SER A 304 -3.51 6.63 -7.12
C SER A 304 -3.12 5.69 -8.28
N MET A 305 -3.88 4.62 -8.49
CA MET A 305 -3.62 3.68 -9.58
C MET A 305 -3.80 4.33 -10.95
N GLN A 306 -4.81 5.17 -11.12
CA GLN A 306 -5.08 5.85 -12.39
C GLN A 306 -3.96 6.81 -12.77
N THR A 307 -3.39 7.53 -11.80
CA THR A 307 -2.26 8.44 -12.01
C THR A 307 -1.02 7.67 -12.42
N VAL A 308 -0.72 6.56 -11.76
CA VAL A 308 0.42 5.71 -12.11
C VAL A 308 0.25 5.10 -13.50
N LEU A 309 -0.93 4.60 -13.82
CA LEU A 309 -1.23 4.09 -15.17
C LEU A 309 -1.11 5.19 -16.22
N HIS A 310 -1.58 6.41 -15.94
CA HIS A 310 -1.41 7.55 -16.83
C HIS A 310 0.07 7.80 -17.15
N GLU A 311 0.94 7.74 -16.13
CA GLU A 311 2.38 7.95 -16.30
C GLU A 311 3.09 6.83 -17.08
N LEU A 312 2.59 5.61 -16.98
CA LEU A 312 3.20 4.44 -17.64
C LEU A 312 2.68 4.18 -19.06
N LEU A 313 1.49 4.67 -19.41
CA LEU A 313 0.82 4.42 -20.68
C LEU A 313 0.94 5.59 -21.69
N LYS A 314 1.37 6.77 -21.23
CA LYS A 314 1.55 7.97 -22.08
C LYS A 314 2.74 7.85 -23.03
#